data_c5ae3c108310e91b038dfd9f93455e2f
#
_entry.id   c5ae3c108310e91b038dfd9f93455e2f
#
_cell.length_a   1.000
_cell.length_b   1.000
_cell.length_c   1.000
_cell.angle_alpha   90.00
_cell.angle_beta   90.00
_cell.angle_gamma   90.00
#
_symmetry.space_group_name_H-M   'P 1'
#
loop_
_entity.id
_entity.type
_entity.pdbx_description
1 polymer ?
#
loop_
_entity_poly.entity_id
_entity_poly.type
_entity_poly.pdbx_seq_one_letter_code
_entity_poly.pdbx_strand_id
1 'polypeptide(L)' 'MITININKAKAIGHEMRRAAREQEFKPFDDAIAKQIPGQMEGAEAQRQLIRDKYAVIQTQIDAATTPEEIKQALGLENK' A
#
# COMPACT_ATOMS: atom_id res chain seq x y z
N MET A 1 -22.21 16.54 18.32
CA MET A 1 -20.87 16.64 17.73
C MET A 1 -20.39 15.25 17.33
N ILE A 2 -19.90 15.14 16.11
CA ILE A 2 -19.38 13.87 15.63
C ILE A 2 -17.89 13.80 15.96
N THR A 3 -17.51 12.80 16.72
CA THR A 3 -16.12 12.58 17.04
C THR A 3 -15.55 11.53 16.09
N ILE A 4 -14.49 11.89 15.38
CA ILE A 4 -13.84 10.96 14.48
C ILE A 4 -12.92 10.05 15.28
N ASN A 5 -13.12 8.75 15.14
CA ASN A 5 -12.27 7.77 15.78
C ASN A 5 -11.05 7.52 14.90
N ILE A 6 -9.94 8.15 15.23
CA ILE A 6 -8.71 8.04 14.43
C ILE A 6 -8.19 6.60 14.40
N ASN A 7 -8.37 5.85 15.46
CA ASN A 7 -7.92 4.45 15.49
C ASN A 7 -8.67 3.61 14.47
N LYS A 8 -9.98 3.83 14.34
CA LYS A 8 -10.79 3.14 13.36
C LYS A 8 -10.39 3.56 11.94
N ALA A 9 -10.15 4.87 11.75
CA ALA A 9 -9.71 5.38 10.45
C ALA A 9 -8.36 4.76 10.05
N LYS A 10 -7.44 4.60 11.00
CA LYS A 10 -6.15 3.95 10.75
C LYS A 10 -6.33 2.48 10.36
N ALA A 11 -7.23 1.77 11.03
CA ALA A 11 -7.50 0.37 10.71
C ALA A 11 -8.01 0.22 9.29
N ILE A 12 -8.94 1.09 8.87
CA ILE A 12 -9.44 1.11 7.50
C ILE A 12 -8.32 1.47 6.53
N GLY A 13 -7.48 2.46 6.88
CA GLY A 13 -6.35 2.85 6.06
C GLY A 13 -5.38 1.70 5.82
N HIS A 14 -5.09 0.93 6.86
CA HIS A 14 -4.20 -0.23 6.73
C HIS A 14 -4.83 -1.33 5.87
N GLU A 15 -6.14 -1.55 5.98
CA GLU A 15 -6.82 -2.49 5.10
C GLU A 15 -6.71 -2.08 3.64
N MET A 16 -6.93 -0.79 3.36
CA MET A 16 -6.80 -0.26 2.01
C MET A 16 -5.38 -0.38 1.50
N ARG A 17 -4.40 -0.12 2.37
CA ARG A 17 -2.98 -0.27 2.05
C ARG A 17 -2.67 -1.72 1.65
N ARG A 18 -3.13 -2.68 2.45
CA ARG A 18 -2.88 -4.09 2.16
C ARG A 18 -3.54 -4.53 0.86
N ALA A 19 -4.77 -4.10 0.62
CA ALA A 19 -5.49 -4.43 -0.62
C ALA A 19 -4.78 -3.83 -1.84
N ALA A 20 -4.36 -2.58 -1.74
CA ALA A 20 -3.64 -1.92 -2.82
C ALA A 20 -2.32 -2.62 -3.11
N ARG A 21 -1.60 -3.01 -2.06
CA ARG A 21 -0.33 -3.73 -2.21
C ARG A 21 -0.52 -5.06 -2.94
N GLU A 22 -1.55 -5.81 -2.56
CA GLU A 22 -1.84 -7.07 -3.23
C GLU A 22 -2.12 -6.87 -4.71
N GLN A 23 -2.87 -5.84 -5.05
CA GLN A 23 -3.17 -5.53 -6.45
C GLN A 23 -1.91 -5.19 -7.23
N GLU A 24 -0.98 -4.47 -6.61
CA GLU A 24 0.26 -4.13 -7.28
C GLU A 24 1.20 -5.32 -7.43
N PHE A 25 1.16 -6.26 -6.48
CA PHE A 25 1.97 -7.48 -6.57
C PHE A 25 1.46 -8.47 -7.62
N LYS A 26 0.17 -8.45 -7.91
CA LYS A 26 -0.48 -9.48 -8.71
C LYS A 26 0.20 -9.75 -10.06
N PRO A 27 0.48 -8.73 -10.89
CA PRO A 27 1.14 -8.99 -12.17
C PRO A 27 2.54 -9.57 -12.02
N PHE A 28 3.25 -9.19 -10.97
CA PHE A 28 4.60 -9.69 -10.74
C PHE A 28 4.59 -11.11 -10.17
N ASP A 29 3.63 -11.41 -9.33
CA ASP A 29 3.44 -12.76 -8.83
C ASP A 29 3.09 -13.72 -9.97
N ASP A 30 2.25 -13.27 -10.91
CA ASP A 30 1.90 -14.07 -12.09
C ASP A 30 3.15 -14.35 -12.94
N ALA A 31 4.00 -13.34 -13.14
CA ALA A 31 5.23 -13.51 -13.92
C ALA A 31 6.16 -14.53 -13.27
N ILE A 32 6.29 -14.48 -11.94
CA ILE A 32 7.11 -15.44 -11.19
C ILE A 32 6.52 -16.83 -11.26
N ALA A 33 5.20 -16.96 -11.10
CA ALA A 33 4.52 -18.25 -11.14
C ALA A 33 4.66 -18.92 -12.50
N LYS A 34 4.67 -18.14 -13.58
CA LYS A 34 4.82 -18.65 -14.94
C LYS A 34 6.27 -18.92 -15.30
N GLN A 35 7.22 -18.52 -14.46
CA GLN A 35 8.64 -18.72 -14.67
C GLN A 35 9.12 -18.21 -16.02
N ILE A 36 8.70 -17.00 -16.39
CA ILE A 36 9.08 -16.40 -17.66
C ILE A 36 10.53 -15.92 -17.59
N PRO A 37 11.43 -16.45 -18.43
CA PRO A 37 12.84 -16.05 -18.38
C PRO A 37 13.01 -14.55 -18.64
N GLY A 38 13.87 -13.92 -17.84
CA GLY A 38 14.12 -12.49 -17.95
C GLY A 38 13.13 -11.61 -17.25
N GLN A 39 11.93 -12.10 -16.96
CA GLN A 39 10.93 -11.33 -16.24
C GLN A 39 10.97 -11.55 -14.73
N MET A 40 11.51 -12.69 -14.30
CA MET A 40 11.55 -13.01 -12.87
C MET A 40 12.41 -12.03 -12.09
N GLU A 41 13.58 -11.67 -12.62
CA GLU A 41 14.48 -10.73 -11.97
C GLU A 41 13.85 -9.34 -11.88
N GLY A 42 13.24 -8.88 -12.97
CA GLY A 42 12.54 -7.60 -12.98
C GLY A 42 11.37 -7.58 -12.02
N ALA A 43 10.63 -8.70 -11.96
CA ALA A 43 9.50 -8.82 -11.05
C ALA A 43 9.95 -8.71 -9.59
N GLU A 44 11.05 -9.36 -9.22
CA GLU A 44 11.56 -9.28 -7.85
C GLU A 44 11.98 -7.86 -7.49
N ALA A 45 12.64 -7.15 -8.41
CA ALA A 45 13.03 -5.77 -8.18
C ALA A 45 11.80 -4.88 -7.96
N GLN A 46 10.77 -5.07 -8.78
CA GLN A 46 9.53 -4.31 -8.64
C GLN A 46 8.80 -4.65 -7.33
N ARG A 47 8.78 -5.90 -6.95
CA ARG A 47 8.19 -6.31 -5.68
C ARG A 47 8.89 -5.64 -4.50
N GLN A 48 10.21 -5.54 -4.54
CA GLN A 48 10.96 -4.87 -3.49
C GLN A 48 10.61 -3.38 -3.42
N LEU A 49 10.48 -2.72 -4.56
CA LEU A 49 10.08 -1.31 -4.60
C LEU A 49 8.68 -1.13 -4.01
N ILE A 50 7.77 -2.06 -4.30
CA ILE A 50 6.41 -2.02 -3.75
C ILE A 50 6.45 -2.19 -2.24
N ARG A 51 7.22 -3.14 -1.73
CA ARG A 51 7.37 -3.35 -0.29
C ARG A 51 7.88 -2.09 0.40
N ASP A 52 8.91 -1.48 -0.18
CA ASP A 52 9.51 -0.27 0.39
C ASP A 52 8.51 0.88 0.40
N LYS A 53 7.77 1.05 -0.70
CA LYS A 53 6.74 2.08 -0.79
C LYS A 53 5.68 1.91 0.28
N TYR A 54 5.17 0.70 0.44
CA TYR A 54 4.09 0.46 1.39
C TYR A 54 4.56 0.41 2.84
N ALA A 55 5.84 0.15 3.07
CA ALA A 55 6.41 0.29 4.40
C ALA A 55 6.38 1.76 4.84
N VAL A 56 6.72 2.67 3.94
CA VAL A 56 6.64 4.11 4.21
C VAL A 56 5.19 4.53 4.46
N ILE A 57 4.27 4.05 3.61
CA ILE A 57 2.84 4.35 3.76
C ILE A 57 2.33 3.86 5.13
N GLN A 58 2.72 2.67 5.53
CA GLN A 58 2.33 2.12 6.83
C GLN A 58 2.78 3.05 7.97
N THR A 59 4.01 3.50 7.91
CA THR A 59 4.55 4.42 8.91
C THR A 59 3.78 5.72 8.93
N GLN A 60 3.45 6.24 7.74
CA GLN A 60 2.70 7.49 7.64
C GLN A 60 1.29 7.35 8.20
N ILE A 61 0.63 6.23 7.96
CA ILE A 61 -0.69 5.97 8.53
C ILE A 61 -0.61 5.88 10.05
N ASP A 62 0.40 5.18 10.57
CA ASP A 62 0.58 5.04 12.03
C ASP A 62 0.82 6.39 12.70
N ALA A 63 1.51 7.28 12.01
CA ALA A 63 1.81 8.62 12.54
C ALA A 63 0.68 9.62 12.31
N ALA A 64 -0.32 9.28 11.51
CA ALA A 64 -1.40 10.20 11.17
C ALA A 64 -2.24 10.55 12.39
N THR A 65 -2.67 11.81 12.47
CA THR A 65 -3.54 12.27 13.53
C THR A 65 -4.92 12.67 13.01
N THR A 66 -5.09 12.71 11.67
CA THR A 66 -6.37 13.04 11.04
C THR A 66 -6.64 12.09 9.89
N PRO A 67 -7.92 11.90 9.51
CA PRO A 67 -8.26 11.09 8.33
C PRO A 67 -7.67 11.63 7.04
N GLU A 68 -7.51 12.94 6.93
CA GLU A 68 -6.88 13.55 5.76
C GLU A 68 -5.44 13.10 5.57
N GLU A 69 -4.70 13.00 6.66
CA GLU A 69 -3.32 12.52 6.60
C GLU A 69 -3.25 11.07 6.12
N ILE A 70 -4.23 10.26 6.52
CA ILE A 70 -4.31 8.87 6.05
C ILE A 70 -4.57 8.83 4.56
N LYS A 71 -5.48 9.67 4.06
CA LYS A 71 -5.75 9.76 2.64
C LYS A 71 -4.52 10.20 1.84
N GLN A 72 -3.77 11.15 2.37
CA GLN A 72 -2.54 11.60 1.74
C GLN A 72 -1.52 10.45 1.66
N ALA A 73 -1.38 9.70 2.75
CA ALA A 73 -0.44 8.57 2.79
C ALA A 73 -0.79 7.52 1.74
N LEU A 74 -2.09 7.28 1.53
CA LEU A 74 -2.57 6.30 0.57
C LEU A 74 -2.60 6.83 -0.86
N GLY A 75 -2.34 8.12 -1.06
CA GLY A 75 -2.44 8.74 -2.37
C GLY A 75 -3.87 8.91 -2.85
N LEU A 76 -4.83 8.92 -1.94
CA LEU A 76 -6.25 9.05 -2.27
C LEU A 76 -6.72 10.49 -2.27
N GLU A 77 -5.84 11.42 -1.90
CA GLU A 77 -6.22 12.82 -1.89
C GLU A 77 -6.58 13.24 -3.30
N ASN A 78 -7.78 13.71 -3.44
CA ASN A 78 -8.31 14.01 -4.74
C ASN A 78 -7.85 15.37 -5.24
N LYS A 79 -7.51 15.42 -6.49
CA LYS A 79 -7.01 16.63 -7.13
C LYS A 79 -8.12 17.35 -7.87
#